data_7b864011aca50d4ddf1bc899bb8397ab
#
_entry.id   7b864011aca50d4ddf1bc899bb8397ab
#
_cell.length_a   1.000
_cell.length_b   1.000
_cell.length_c   1.000
_cell.angle_alpha   90.00
_cell.angle_beta   90.00
_cell.angle_gamma   90.00
#
_symmetry.space_group_name_H-M   'P 1'
#
loop_
_entity.id
_entity.type
_entity.pdbx_description
1 polymer ?
#
loop_
_entity_poly.entity_id
_entity_poly.type
_entity_poly.pdbx_seq_one_letter_code
_entity_poly.pdbx_strand_id
1 'polypeptide(L)'
;GQVHFSYSKKINERVRMPQSKTRYICLLISRCKYLDLLQNESWVARDPFYTAIKTSKRIPLGTYSFPLGFQMNQIISEILECKWEHHIQLEFIQLKIKELLLHVFNISVENPSKEQANLSEHSKEKIEKAKAYLTVNYKNPPTIKKLSRIVLINEVHLKSGFKKLYGTTIKKFVIDLRMQKAYSLLKSKSVNEIAESTGYKSVPHFIATFKKYYGQTPKQVLVQQNP
;
A
#
# COMPACT_ATOMS: atom_id res chain seq x y z
N GLY A 1 -0.17 -4.54 3.30
CA GLY A 1 -1.55 -4.15 3.08
C GLY A 1 -1.79 -3.66 1.67
N GLN A 2 -3.04 -3.56 1.29
CA GLN A 2 -3.47 -3.01 0.01
C GLN A 2 -4.63 -2.05 0.23
N VAL A 3 -4.72 -1.02 -0.60
CA VAL A 3 -5.85 -0.11 -0.70
C VAL A 3 -6.58 -0.43 -2.00
N HIS A 4 -7.88 -0.61 -1.90
CA HIS A 4 -8.74 -0.90 -3.06
C HIS A 4 -9.78 0.21 -3.21
N PHE A 5 -9.98 0.66 -4.42
CA PHE A 5 -11.04 1.59 -4.77
C PHE A 5 -12.09 0.89 -5.61
N SER A 6 -13.33 1.15 -5.30
CA SER A 6 -14.47 0.69 -6.10
C SER A 6 -15.55 1.77 -6.13
N TYR A 7 -16.38 1.73 -7.15
CA TYR A 7 -17.55 2.59 -7.26
C TYR A 7 -18.75 1.80 -7.75
N SER A 8 -19.86 1.90 -7.03
CA SER A 8 -21.14 1.34 -7.43
C SER A 8 -22.28 2.28 -7.05
N LYS A 9 -23.32 2.36 -7.89
CA LYS A 9 -24.54 3.11 -7.58
C LYS A 9 -25.33 2.52 -6.41
N LYS A 10 -25.20 1.23 -6.19
CA LYS A 10 -25.81 0.49 -5.06
C LYS A 10 -24.72 -0.39 -4.47
N ILE A 11 -24.49 -0.27 -3.17
CA ILE A 11 -23.55 -1.13 -2.44
C ILE A 11 -24.26 -2.42 -2.14
N ASN A 12 -24.00 -3.43 -2.96
CA ASN A 12 -24.54 -4.79 -2.80
C ASN A 12 -23.43 -5.83 -3.00
N GLU A 13 -22.19 -5.48 -2.60
CA GLU A 13 -21.03 -6.35 -2.77
C GLU A 13 -20.72 -7.09 -1.48
N ARG A 14 -20.62 -8.42 -1.58
CA ARG A 14 -20.12 -9.26 -0.49
C ARG A 14 -18.61 -9.37 -0.60
N VAL A 15 -17.89 -8.84 0.37
CA VAL A 15 -16.44 -9.00 0.48
C VAL A 15 -16.17 -10.27 1.30
N ARG A 16 -15.58 -11.30 0.68
CA ARG A 16 -15.07 -12.46 1.42
C ARG A 16 -13.79 -12.09 2.13
N MET A 17 -13.82 -12.14 3.45
CA MET A 17 -12.64 -11.95 4.28
C MET A 17 -11.81 -13.24 4.32
N PRO A 18 -10.49 -13.22 4.08
CA PRO A 18 -9.64 -14.38 4.34
C PRO A 18 -9.67 -14.70 5.84
N GLN A 19 -9.57 -16.00 6.20
CA GLN A 19 -9.64 -16.47 7.59
C GLN A 19 -8.45 -16.07 8.49
N SER A 20 -7.52 -15.26 8.00
CA SER A 20 -6.36 -14.77 8.76
C SER A 20 -6.72 -13.53 9.58
N LYS A 21 -5.94 -13.24 10.64
CA LYS A 21 -6.03 -12.00 11.45
C LYS A 21 -5.72 -10.75 10.59
N THR A 22 -6.68 -10.32 9.79
CA THR A 22 -6.54 -9.17 8.90
C THR A 22 -7.43 -8.04 9.41
N ARG A 23 -6.89 -6.81 9.49
CA ARG A 23 -7.67 -5.61 9.78
C ARG A 23 -8.17 -5.03 8.46
N TYR A 24 -9.43 -4.68 8.43
CA TYR A 24 -10.06 -3.97 7.33
C TYR A 24 -10.55 -2.61 7.80
N ILE A 25 -10.32 -1.61 6.97
CA ILE A 25 -10.87 -0.27 7.13
C ILE A 25 -11.61 0.00 5.84
N CYS A 26 -12.89 0.35 5.95
CA CYS A 26 -13.72 0.71 4.83
C CYS A 26 -14.16 2.16 4.98
N LEU A 27 -13.77 3.00 4.03
CA LEU A 27 -14.22 4.39 3.92
C LEU A 27 -15.31 4.46 2.85
N LEU A 28 -16.50 4.79 3.27
CA LEU A 28 -17.65 4.97 2.37
C LEU A 28 -17.87 6.46 2.13
N ILE A 29 -17.73 6.90 0.89
CA ILE A 29 -17.92 8.28 0.48
C ILE A 29 -19.04 8.34 -0.53
N SER A 30 -20.04 9.19 -0.31
CA SER A 30 -21.09 9.39 -1.30
C SER A 30 -20.50 10.00 -2.59
N ARG A 31 -21.12 9.68 -3.74
CA ARG A 31 -20.69 10.24 -5.02
C ARG A 31 -20.67 11.78 -5.01
N CYS A 32 -21.70 12.40 -4.48
CA CYS A 32 -21.79 13.86 -4.40
C CYS A 32 -20.62 14.42 -3.58
N LYS A 33 -20.39 13.88 -2.38
CA LYS A 33 -19.31 14.34 -1.50
C LYS A 33 -17.92 14.11 -2.09
N TYR A 34 -17.71 12.99 -2.81
CA TYR A 34 -16.45 12.73 -3.51
C TYR A 34 -16.18 13.76 -4.62
N LEU A 35 -17.20 14.07 -5.44
CA LEU A 35 -17.08 15.07 -6.50
C LEU A 35 -16.88 16.47 -5.93
N ASP A 36 -17.60 16.82 -4.88
CA ASP A 36 -17.50 18.09 -4.15
C ASP A 36 -16.08 18.32 -3.60
N LEU A 37 -15.54 17.28 -2.95
CA LEU A 37 -14.20 17.32 -2.36
C LEU A 37 -13.11 17.61 -3.41
N LEU A 38 -13.32 17.20 -4.65
CA LEU A 38 -12.31 17.22 -5.71
C LEU A 38 -12.63 18.17 -6.87
N GLN A 39 -13.77 18.86 -6.88
CA GLN A 39 -14.23 19.65 -8.03
C GLN A 39 -13.27 20.75 -8.49
N ASN A 40 -12.51 21.34 -7.55
CA ASN A 40 -11.58 22.42 -7.82
C ASN A 40 -10.12 21.96 -7.99
N GLU A 41 -9.88 20.67 -8.03
CA GLU A 41 -8.53 20.12 -8.11
C GLU A 41 -8.14 19.88 -9.58
N SER A 42 -7.11 20.58 -10.05
CA SER A 42 -6.64 20.46 -11.43
C SER A 42 -6.12 19.07 -11.80
N TRP A 43 -5.56 18.34 -10.83
CA TRP A 43 -4.98 17.02 -11.04
C TRP A 43 -6.02 15.92 -11.32
N VAL A 44 -7.26 16.08 -10.87
CA VAL A 44 -8.33 15.08 -11.10
C VAL A 44 -8.79 14.98 -12.56
N ALA A 45 -8.54 16.00 -13.37
CA ALA A 45 -8.92 15.98 -14.78
C ALA A 45 -8.31 14.81 -15.56
N ARG A 46 -7.18 14.29 -15.09
CA ARG A 46 -6.46 13.15 -15.67
C ARG A 46 -6.67 11.84 -14.91
N ASP A 47 -7.49 11.84 -13.86
CA ASP A 47 -7.76 10.64 -13.06
C ASP A 47 -8.89 9.81 -13.69
N PRO A 48 -8.61 8.58 -14.17
CA PRO A 48 -9.63 7.70 -14.74
C PRO A 48 -10.70 7.31 -13.70
N PHE A 49 -10.35 7.23 -12.42
CA PHE A 49 -11.29 6.89 -11.35
C PHE A 49 -12.28 8.03 -11.13
N TYR A 50 -11.80 9.28 -11.05
CA TYR A 50 -12.66 10.46 -10.97
C TYR A 50 -13.60 10.56 -12.17
N THR A 51 -13.07 10.37 -13.38
CA THR A 51 -13.86 10.39 -14.62
C THR A 51 -14.96 9.34 -14.61
N ALA A 52 -14.66 8.13 -14.16
CA ALA A 52 -15.64 7.05 -14.06
C ALA A 52 -16.73 7.36 -13.03
N ILE A 53 -16.41 7.94 -11.89
CA ILE A 53 -17.39 8.41 -10.89
C ILE A 53 -18.25 9.53 -11.44
N LYS A 54 -17.63 10.52 -12.11
CA LYS A 54 -18.34 11.65 -12.74
C LYS A 54 -19.35 11.17 -13.79
N THR A 55 -18.99 10.17 -14.58
CA THR A 55 -19.87 9.57 -15.59
C THR A 55 -20.75 8.45 -15.06
N SER A 56 -20.74 8.18 -13.76
CA SER A 56 -21.49 7.09 -13.10
C SER A 56 -21.19 5.69 -13.65
N LYS A 57 -19.98 5.48 -14.17
CA LYS A 57 -19.49 4.19 -14.63
C LYS A 57 -19.07 3.34 -13.45
N ARG A 58 -19.63 2.12 -13.32
CA ARG A 58 -19.27 1.17 -12.25
C ARG A 58 -17.78 0.81 -12.32
N ILE A 59 -17.14 0.76 -11.15
CA ILE A 59 -15.77 0.28 -10.98
C ILE A 59 -15.82 -0.88 -9.97
N PRO A 60 -15.62 -2.12 -10.43
CA PRO A 60 -15.59 -3.29 -9.54
C PRO A 60 -14.45 -3.20 -8.52
N LEU A 61 -14.66 -3.82 -7.35
CA LEU A 61 -13.61 -3.97 -6.34
C LEU A 61 -12.41 -4.72 -6.93
N GLY A 62 -11.20 -4.22 -6.67
CA GLY A 62 -9.96 -4.79 -7.20
C GLY A 62 -9.52 -4.23 -8.55
N THR A 63 -10.34 -3.44 -9.26
CA THR A 63 -9.93 -2.76 -10.49
C THR A 63 -8.80 -1.78 -10.22
N TYR A 64 -8.92 -0.99 -9.17
CA TYR A 64 -7.88 -0.11 -8.66
C TYR A 64 -7.39 -0.63 -7.33
N SER A 65 -6.17 -1.12 -7.31
CA SER A 65 -5.51 -1.70 -6.14
C SER A 65 -4.09 -1.16 -6.03
N PHE A 66 -3.79 -0.58 -4.88
CA PHE A 66 -2.52 0.07 -4.60
C PHE A 66 -1.87 -0.54 -3.36
N PRO A 67 -0.52 -0.64 -3.31
CA PRO A 67 0.16 -1.07 -2.10
C PRO A 67 -0.08 -0.02 -1.00
N LEU A 68 -0.44 -0.50 0.18
CA LEU A 68 -0.57 0.34 1.36
C LEU A 68 0.84 0.70 1.86
N GLY A 69 1.37 1.80 1.37
CA GLY A 69 2.67 2.34 1.79
C GLY A 69 2.62 2.95 3.20
N PHE A 70 3.79 3.30 3.72
CA PHE A 70 3.92 3.90 5.06
C PHE A 70 3.08 5.19 5.20
N GLN A 71 3.20 6.11 4.25
CA GLN A 71 2.47 7.38 4.28
C GLN A 71 0.96 7.19 4.32
N MET A 72 0.42 6.28 3.50
CA MET A 72 -1.01 5.96 3.53
C MET A 72 -1.43 5.33 4.86
N ASN A 73 -0.60 4.45 5.46
CA ASN A 73 -0.87 3.90 6.78
C ASN A 73 -0.90 5.00 7.85
N GLN A 74 0.01 5.95 7.78
CA GLN A 74 0.06 7.09 8.71
C GLN A 74 -1.22 7.93 8.59
N ILE A 75 -1.62 8.31 7.39
CA ILE A 75 -2.86 9.06 7.13
C ILE A 75 -4.08 8.32 7.71
N ILE A 76 -4.16 7.00 7.49
CA ILE A 76 -5.25 6.18 8.00
C ILE A 76 -5.24 6.15 9.54
N SER A 77 -4.07 6.00 10.16
CA SER A 77 -3.95 6.03 11.62
C SER A 77 -4.38 7.39 12.19
N GLU A 78 -3.98 8.48 11.56
CA GLU A 78 -4.37 9.84 11.96
C GLU A 78 -5.89 10.04 11.88
N ILE A 79 -6.56 9.50 10.84
CA ILE A 79 -8.03 9.52 10.72
C ILE A 79 -8.68 8.74 11.87
N LEU A 80 -8.16 7.55 12.20
CA LEU A 80 -8.74 6.67 13.21
C LEU A 80 -8.51 7.16 14.65
N GLU A 81 -7.40 7.85 14.88
CA GLU A 81 -7.00 8.34 16.20
C GLU A 81 -7.47 9.77 16.49
N CYS A 82 -8.09 10.44 15.49
CA CYS A 82 -8.58 11.81 15.64
C CYS A 82 -9.72 11.89 16.67
N LYS A 83 -9.50 12.69 17.73
CA LYS A 83 -10.45 12.92 18.82
C LYS A 83 -10.87 14.40 18.95
N TRP A 84 -10.83 15.13 17.85
CA TRP A 84 -11.18 16.54 17.85
C TRP A 84 -12.71 16.74 17.97
N GLU A 85 -13.14 17.98 18.22
CA GLU A 85 -14.54 18.34 18.22
C GLU A 85 -15.18 18.05 16.86
N HIS A 86 -16.44 17.63 16.87
CA HIS A 86 -17.12 17.04 15.72
C HIS A 86 -17.00 17.85 14.42
N HIS A 87 -17.18 19.19 14.46
CA HIS A 87 -17.10 20.03 13.27
C HIS A 87 -15.67 20.14 12.72
N ILE A 88 -14.67 20.29 13.61
CA ILE A 88 -13.25 20.33 13.22
C ILE A 88 -12.77 18.94 12.77
N GLN A 89 -13.26 17.90 13.43
CA GLN A 89 -12.96 16.51 13.06
C GLN A 89 -13.40 16.17 11.63
N LEU A 90 -14.58 16.64 11.22
CA LEU A 90 -15.06 16.43 9.85
C LEU A 90 -14.16 17.08 8.80
N GLU A 91 -13.74 18.33 9.04
CA GLU A 91 -12.81 19.02 8.15
C GLU A 91 -11.45 18.32 8.08
N PHE A 92 -10.92 17.90 9.25
CA PHE A 92 -9.68 17.13 9.30
C PHE A 92 -9.78 15.84 8.52
N ILE A 93 -10.84 15.07 8.69
CA ILE A 93 -11.06 13.81 7.94
C ILE A 93 -11.14 14.07 6.44
N GLN A 94 -11.82 15.14 6.00
CA GLN A 94 -11.90 15.50 4.58
C GLN A 94 -10.52 15.84 3.99
N LEU A 95 -9.70 16.61 4.72
CA LEU A 95 -8.33 16.91 4.33
C LEU A 95 -7.48 15.63 4.22
N LYS A 96 -7.59 14.73 5.18
CA LYS A 96 -6.85 13.46 5.18
C LYS A 96 -7.30 12.50 4.07
N ILE A 97 -8.58 12.47 3.75
CA ILE A 97 -9.09 11.73 2.59
C ILE A 97 -8.52 12.32 1.29
N LYS A 98 -8.48 13.63 1.17
CA LYS A 98 -7.90 14.33 0.01
C LYS A 98 -6.41 14.02 -0.14
N GLU A 99 -5.66 14.05 0.95
CA GLU A 99 -4.25 13.67 1.00
C GLU A 99 -4.05 12.20 0.56
N LEU A 100 -4.87 11.28 1.05
CA LEU A 100 -4.84 9.87 0.64
C LEU A 100 -5.09 9.71 -0.86
N LEU A 101 -6.08 10.42 -1.41
CA LEU A 101 -6.39 10.40 -2.85
C LEU A 101 -5.25 10.97 -3.70
N LEU A 102 -4.57 12.01 -3.25
CA LEU A 102 -3.38 12.55 -3.90
C LEU A 102 -2.24 11.52 -3.96
N HIS A 103 -1.97 10.82 -2.88
CA HIS A 103 -0.97 9.75 -2.86
C HIS A 103 -1.30 8.65 -3.85
N VAL A 104 -2.57 8.24 -3.91
CA VAL A 104 -3.04 7.23 -4.87
C VAL A 104 -2.90 7.72 -6.30
N PHE A 105 -3.29 8.96 -6.58
CA PHE A 105 -3.16 9.57 -7.89
C PHE A 105 -1.69 9.64 -8.33
N ASN A 106 -0.79 10.08 -7.45
CA ASN A 106 0.63 10.13 -7.75
C ASN A 106 1.19 8.74 -8.12
N ILE A 107 0.81 7.70 -7.38
CA ILE A 107 1.17 6.31 -7.71
C ILE A 107 0.61 5.91 -9.08
N SER A 108 -0.60 6.35 -9.42
CA SER A 108 -1.25 6.06 -10.71
C SER A 108 -0.54 6.75 -11.87
N VAL A 109 -0.09 7.99 -11.67
CA VAL A 109 0.64 8.78 -12.69
C VAL A 109 2.06 8.24 -12.88
N GLU A 110 2.76 7.93 -11.80
CA GLU A 110 4.10 7.33 -11.86
C GLU A 110 4.09 5.93 -12.50
N ASN A 111 2.96 5.25 -12.41
CA ASN A 111 2.73 3.95 -13.03
C ASN A 111 1.47 4.02 -13.89
N PRO A 112 1.47 4.79 -15.00
CA PRO A 112 0.33 4.78 -15.88
C PRO A 112 0.07 3.33 -16.25
N SER A 113 -1.10 2.84 -15.86
CA SER A 113 -1.60 1.55 -16.31
C SER A 113 -1.74 1.65 -17.83
N LYS A 114 -0.62 1.42 -18.53
CA LYS A 114 -0.72 0.98 -19.90
C LYS A 114 -1.70 -0.16 -19.84
N GLU A 115 -2.82 0.03 -20.49
CA GLU A 115 -3.89 -0.94 -20.76
C GLU A 115 -3.68 -2.27 -20.08
N GLN A 116 -4.64 -2.67 -19.27
CA GLN A 116 -4.72 -4.05 -18.77
C GLN A 116 -4.66 -5.02 -19.97
N ALA A 117 -3.49 -5.10 -20.61
CA ALA A 117 -3.15 -6.26 -21.39
C ALA A 117 -3.18 -7.41 -20.38
N ASN A 118 -4.25 -8.16 -20.44
CA ASN A 118 -4.63 -9.25 -19.57
C ASN A 118 -3.42 -10.11 -19.22
N LEU A 119 -2.87 -9.91 -18.00
CA LEU A 119 -2.12 -11.00 -17.40
C LEU A 119 -3.12 -12.17 -17.36
N SER A 120 -2.78 -13.27 -18.05
CA SER A 120 -3.65 -14.45 -17.97
C SER A 120 -3.87 -14.79 -16.49
N GLU A 121 -5.04 -15.30 -16.13
CA GLU A 121 -5.33 -15.69 -14.72
C GLU A 121 -4.21 -16.59 -14.17
N HIS A 122 -3.66 -17.46 -15.01
CA HIS A 122 -2.50 -18.30 -14.69
C HIS A 122 -1.23 -17.50 -14.34
N SER A 123 -0.98 -16.38 -15.02
CA SER A 123 0.16 -15.49 -14.69
C SER A 123 -0.07 -14.71 -13.41
N LYS A 124 -1.30 -14.27 -13.14
CA LYS A 124 -1.67 -13.61 -11.87
C LYS A 124 -1.45 -14.55 -10.70
N GLU A 125 -1.97 -15.77 -10.78
CA GLU A 125 -1.80 -16.80 -9.74
C GLU A 125 -0.33 -17.05 -9.40
N LYS A 126 0.55 -17.15 -10.42
CA LYS A 126 2.00 -17.30 -10.22
C LYS A 126 2.63 -16.12 -9.52
N ILE A 127 2.22 -14.90 -9.86
CA ILE A 127 2.73 -13.68 -9.23
C ILE A 127 2.21 -13.55 -7.79
N GLU A 128 0.99 -13.96 -7.50
CA GLU A 128 0.44 -14.04 -6.15
C GLU A 128 1.20 -15.05 -5.30
N LYS A 129 1.53 -16.22 -5.85
CA LYS A 129 2.43 -17.20 -5.21
C LYS A 129 3.81 -16.61 -4.90
N ALA A 130 4.36 -15.80 -5.83
CA ALA A 130 5.63 -15.11 -5.60
C ALA A 130 5.54 -14.14 -4.41
N LYS A 131 4.47 -13.34 -4.31
CA LYS A 131 4.24 -12.44 -3.18
C LYS A 131 4.09 -13.20 -1.88
N ALA A 132 3.28 -14.26 -1.83
CA ALA A 132 3.12 -15.10 -0.65
C ALA A 132 4.46 -15.68 -0.19
N TYR A 133 5.26 -16.20 -1.12
CA TYR A 133 6.60 -16.70 -0.83
C TYR A 133 7.52 -15.64 -0.24
N LEU A 134 7.55 -14.43 -0.82
CA LEU A 134 8.36 -13.32 -0.32
C LEU A 134 7.89 -12.83 1.05
N THR A 135 6.59 -12.87 1.33
CA THR A 135 6.02 -12.47 2.63
C THR A 135 6.50 -13.38 3.76
N VAL A 136 6.65 -14.67 3.49
CA VAL A 136 7.20 -15.63 4.46
C VAL A 136 8.72 -15.54 4.55
N ASN A 137 9.39 -15.36 3.41
CA ASN A 137 10.85 -15.44 3.30
C ASN A 137 11.54 -14.07 3.22
N TYR A 138 10.92 -13.00 3.73
CA TYR A 138 11.45 -11.63 3.63
C TYR A 138 12.83 -11.42 4.28
N LYS A 139 13.17 -12.23 5.29
CA LYS A 139 14.50 -12.19 5.95
C LYS A 139 15.62 -12.62 5.01
N ASN A 140 15.40 -13.69 4.26
CA ASN A 140 16.33 -14.25 3.30
C ASN A 140 15.64 -14.48 1.96
N PRO A 141 15.29 -13.40 1.25
CA PRO A 141 14.56 -13.53 -0.01
C PRO A 141 15.44 -14.20 -1.07
N PRO A 142 14.86 -15.05 -1.92
CA PRO A 142 15.58 -15.65 -3.01
C PRO A 142 15.97 -14.59 -4.07
N THR A 143 16.97 -14.89 -4.87
CA THR A 143 17.24 -14.08 -6.07
C THR A 143 16.04 -14.11 -7.01
N ILE A 144 15.92 -13.12 -7.89
CA ILE A 144 14.84 -13.08 -8.90
C ILE A 144 14.84 -14.35 -9.74
N LYS A 145 16.03 -14.83 -10.14
CA LYS A 145 16.20 -16.07 -10.89
C LYS A 145 15.67 -17.29 -10.12
N LYS A 146 15.94 -17.38 -8.81
CA LYS A 146 15.42 -18.47 -7.98
C LYS A 146 13.90 -18.35 -7.79
N LEU A 147 13.40 -17.15 -7.53
CA LEU A 147 11.97 -16.89 -7.36
C LEU A 147 11.18 -17.24 -8.62
N SER A 148 11.69 -16.86 -9.81
CA SER A 148 11.06 -17.14 -11.09
C SER A 148 10.91 -18.65 -11.35
N ARG A 149 11.91 -19.44 -10.94
CA ARG A 149 11.85 -20.91 -11.00
C ARG A 149 10.84 -21.50 -10.02
N ILE A 150 10.78 -20.97 -8.79
CA ILE A 150 9.82 -21.44 -7.77
C ILE A 150 8.38 -21.25 -8.25
N VAL A 151 8.09 -20.12 -8.91
CA VAL A 151 6.72 -19.81 -9.34
C VAL A 151 6.46 -20.13 -10.83
N LEU A 152 7.42 -20.75 -11.51
CA LEU A 152 7.30 -21.20 -12.90
C LEU A 152 6.88 -20.09 -13.88
N ILE A 153 7.54 -18.94 -13.79
CA ILE A 153 7.38 -17.78 -14.69
C ILE A 153 8.75 -17.20 -15.01
N ASN A 154 8.97 -16.69 -16.22
CA ASN A 154 10.26 -16.09 -16.51
C ASN A 154 10.51 -14.79 -15.75
N GLU A 155 11.78 -14.40 -15.59
CA GLU A 155 12.18 -13.25 -14.77
C GLU A 155 11.59 -11.93 -15.27
N VAL A 156 11.47 -11.74 -16.56
CA VAL A 156 10.93 -10.52 -17.17
C VAL A 156 9.44 -10.39 -16.83
N HIS A 157 8.68 -11.45 -17.09
CA HIS A 157 7.25 -11.48 -16.77
C HIS A 157 6.99 -11.41 -15.26
N LEU A 158 7.85 -12.02 -14.43
CA LEU A 158 7.76 -11.91 -12.98
C LEU A 158 7.93 -10.46 -12.52
N LYS A 159 8.99 -9.76 -12.98
CA LYS A 159 9.26 -8.37 -12.60
C LYS A 159 8.16 -7.43 -13.08
N SER A 160 7.79 -7.51 -14.36
CA SER A 160 6.78 -6.64 -14.95
C SER A 160 5.39 -6.91 -14.37
N GLY A 161 5.00 -8.17 -14.26
CA GLY A 161 3.72 -8.56 -13.69
C GLY A 161 3.60 -8.25 -12.20
N PHE A 162 4.66 -8.44 -11.42
CA PHE A 162 4.69 -8.07 -10.01
C PHE A 162 4.50 -6.56 -9.84
N LYS A 163 5.23 -5.75 -10.63
CA LYS A 163 5.06 -4.29 -10.63
C LYS A 163 3.66 -3.89 -11.09
N LYS A 164 3.09 -4.60 -12.07
CA LYS A 164 1.75 -4.35 -12.59
C LYS A 164 0.65 -4.66 -11.56
N LEU A 165 0.75 -5.81 -10.87
CA LEU A 165 -0.24 -6.23 -9.87
C LEU A 165 -0.15 -5.48 -8.54
N TYR A 166 1.07 -5.10 -8.13
CA TYR A 166 1.30 -4.55 -6.78
C TYR A 166 1.86 -3.13 -6.76
N GLY A 167 2.01 -2.47 -7.93
CA GLY A 167 2.51 -1.09 -8.03
C GLY A 167 3.95 -0.89 -7.58
N THR A 168 4.67 -1.95 -7.20
CA THR A 168 6.02 -1.87 -6.62
C THR A 168 6.93 -2.95 -7.18
N THR A 169 8.25 -2.73 -7.13
CA THR A 169 9.22 -3.76 -7.51
C THR A 169 9.33 -4.81 -6.40
N ILE A 170 9.73 -6.03 -6.76
CA ILE A 170 10.00 -7.12 -5.81
C ILE A 170 10.99 -6.69 -4.72
N LYS A 171 12.06 -5.96 -5.10
CA LYS A 171 13.07 -5.46 -4.15
C LYS A 171 12.46 -4.46 -3.16
N LYS A 172 11.68 -3.49 -3.65
CA LYS A 172 11.01 -2.50 -2.78
C LYS A 172 10.00 -3.18 -1.86
N PHE A 173 9.20 -4.12 -2.39
CA PHE A 173 8.24 -4.90 -1.59
C PHE A 173 8.92 -5.63 -0.41
N VAL A 174 10.07 -6.25 -0.62
CA VAL A 174 10.83 -6.91 0.47
C VAL A 174 11.35 -5.87 1.48
N ILE A 175 11.81 -4.71 1.02
CA ILE A 175 12.25 -3.63 1.92
C ILE A 175 11.06 -3.14 2.75
N ASP A 176 9.89 -2.94 2.14
CA ASP A 176 8.68 -2.50 2.83
C ASP A 176 8.27 -3.49 3.94
N LEU A 177 8.29 -4.80 3.65
CA LEU A 177 8.02 -5.84 4.65
C LEU A 177 9.00 -5.79 5.82
N ARG A 178 10.31 -5.64 5.53
CA ARG A 178 11.36 -5.54 6.55
C ARG A 178 11.18 -4.30 7.42
N MET A 179 10.87 -3.15 6.82
CA MET A 179 10.69 -1.89 7.54
C MET A 179 9.43 -1.91 8.40
N GLN A 180 8.31 -2.42 7.89
CA GLN A 180 7.09 -2.60 8.68
C GLN A 180 7.34 -3.52 9.89
N LYS A 181 8.05 -4.64 9.68
CA LYS A 181 8.42 -5.53 10.78
C LYS A 181 9.37 -4.86 11.76
N ALA A 182 10.37 -4.13 11.27
CA ALA A 182 11.29 -3.38 12.12
C ALA A 182 10.54 -2.39 13.02
N TYR A 183 9.63 -1.62 12.45
CA TYR A 183 8.82 -0.65 13.21
C TYR A 183 8.00 -1.32 14.32
N SER A 184 7.37 -2.45 14.03
CA SER A 184 6.58 -3.18 15.04
C SER A 184 7.40 -3.76 16.19
N LEU A 185 8.72 -3.87 16.03
CA LEU A 185 9.65 -4.42 17.02
C LEU A 185 10.36 -3.34 17.84
N LEU A 186 10.24 -2.06 17.50
CA LEU A 186 10.98 -0.97 18.15
C LEU A 186 10.82 -0.94 19.68
N LYS A 187 9.60 -1.18 20.17
CA LYS A 187 9.32 -1.16 21.62
C LYS A 187 9.78 -2.39 22.39
N SER A 188 10.14 -3.46 21.70
CA SER A 188 10.39 -4.76 22.33
C SER A 188 11.79 -5.31 22.13
N LYS A 189 12.59 -4.69 21.25
CA LYS A 189 13.92 -5.19 20.88
C LYS A 189 14.93 -4.08 20.69
N SER A 190 16.19 -4.41 20.92
CA SER A 190 17.31 -3.52 20.58
C SER A 190 17.46 -3.34 19.07
N VAL A 191 18.12 -2.25 18.65
CA VAL A 191 18.36 -1.94 17.22
C VAL A 191 19.14 -3.08 16.53
N ASN A 192 20.08 -3.72 17.24
CA ASN A 192 20.86 -4.84 16.72
C ASN A 192 19.97 -6.06 16.46
N GLU A 193 19.15 -6.45 17.44
CA GLU A 193 18.21 -7.56 17.32
C GLU A 193 17.16 -7.32 16.23
N ILE A 194 16.72 -6.06 16.05
CA ILE A 194 15.77 -5.68 14.98
C ILE A 194 16.44 -5.85 13.61
N ALA A 195 17.68 -5.38 13.45
CA ALA A 195 18.42 -5.53 12.20
C ALA A 195 18.56 -7.02 11.81
N GLU A 196 18.98 -7.85 12.73
CA GLU A 196 19.10 -9.30 12.53
C GLU A 196 17.75 -9.97 12.24
N SER A 197 16.73 -9.68 13.06
CA SER A 197 15.39 -10.28 12.93
C SER A 197 14.68 -9.89 11.64
N THR A 198 15.09 -8.79 11.00
CA THR A 198 14.57 -8.32 9.73
C THR A 198 15.46 -8.68 8.53
N GLY A 199 16.55 -9.41 8.75
CA GLY A 199 17.40 -9.96 7.69
C GLY A 199 18.45 -8.98 7.16
N TYR A 200 18.87 -8.01 7.96
CA TYR A 200 20.02 -7.16 7.65
C TYR A 200 21.30 -7.74 8.25
N LYS A 201 22.32 -7.86 7.41
CA LYS A 201 23.66 -8.35 7.82
C LYS A 201 24.50 -7.28 8.51
N SER A 202 24.10 -6.00 8.37
CA SER A 202 24.84 -4.85 8.88
C SER A 202 23.88 -3.88 9.53
N VAL A 203 24.10 -3.57 10.79
CA VAL A 203 23.31 -2.60 11.56
C VAL A 203 23.38 -1.18 10.97
N PRO A 204 24.54 -0.67 10.54
CA PRO A 204 24.61 0.62 9.86
C PRO A 204 23.75 0.67 8.59
N HIS A 205 23.76 -0.39 7.77
CA HIS A 205 22.91 -0.48 6.58
C HIS A 205 21.42 -0.51 6.92
N PHE A 206 21.04 -1.21 7.99
CA PHE A 206 19.67 -1.18 8.51
C PHE A 206 19.26 0.23 8.92
N ILE A 207 20.05 0.91 9.76
CA ILE A 207 19.75 2.27 10.24
C ILE A 207 19.60 3.25 9.07
N ALA A 208 20.51 3.19 8.08
CA ALA A 208 20.44 4.03 6.89
C ALA A 208 19.17 3.78 6.07
N THR A 209 18.80 2.50 5.89
CA THR A 209 17.58 2.13 5.16
C THR A 209 16.34 2.55 5.94
N PHE A 210 16.32 2.37 7.24
CA PHE A 210 15.22 2.77 8.13
C PHE A 210 15.02 4.29 8.10
N LYS A 211 16.11 5.07 8.22
CA LYS A 211 16.07 6.54 8.10
C LYS A 211 15.57 6.99 6.73
N LYS A 212 16.02 6.34 5.66
CA LYS A 212 15.54 6.64 4.30
C LYS A 212 14.04 6.36 4.14
N TYR A 213 13.53 5.33 4.83
CA TYR A 213 12.15 4.88 4.73
C TYR A 213 11.17 5.71 5.58
N TYR A 214 11.57 6.03 6.83
CA TYR A 214 10.74 6.71 7.83
C TYR A 214 11.13 8.17 8.08
N GLY A 215 12.17 8.68 7.43
CA GLY A 215 12.69 10.02 7.67
C GLY A 215 13.54 10.17 8.94
N GLN A 216 13.46 9.21 9.87
CA GLN A 216 14.07 9.22 11.19
C GLN A 216 14.81 7.91 11.47
N THR A 217 15.79 7.95 12.37
CA THR A 217 16.47 6.73 12.83
C THR A 217 15.59 5.94 13.81
N PRO A 218 15.82 4.61 13.98
CA PRO A 218 15.10 3.82 14.97
C PRO A 218 15.11 4.42 16.39
N LYS A 219 16.26 4.97 16.82
CA LYS A 219 16.40 5.61 18.13
C LYS A 219 15.58 6.89 18.26
N GLN A 220 15.52 7.72 17.22
CA GLN A 220 14.71 8.94 17.22
C GLN A 220 13.22 8.64 17.32
N VAL A 221 12.74 7.61 16.62
CA VAL A 221 11.34 7.16 16.70
C VAL A 221 10.99 6.69 18.11
N LEU A 222 11.89 5.94 18.76
CA LEU A 222 11.68 5.46 20.15
C LEU A 222 11.57 6.61 21.15
N VAL A 223 12.43 7.63 21.04
CA VAL A 223 12.40 8.80 21.94
C VAL A 223 11.10 9.58 21.79
N GLN A 224 10.57 9.72 20.59
CA GLN A 224 9.29 10.42 20.36
C GLN A 224 8.05 9.64 20.87
N GLN A 225 8.15 8.33 20.99
CA GLN A 225 7.04 7.48 21.46
C GLN A 225 7.02 7.27 22.98
N ASN A 226 8.07 7.70 23.68
CA ASN A 226 8.18 7.70 25.14
C ASN A 226 8.56 9.12 25.59
N PRO A 227 7.60 10.07 25.64
CA PRO A 227 7.84 11.40 26.19
C PRO A 227 8.06 11.36 27.71
#